data_90ac0377f385b931429c2395603f0f52
#
_entry.id   90ac0377f385b931429c2395603f0f52
#
_cell.length_a   1.000
_cell.length_b   1.000
_cell.length_c   1.000
_cell.angle_alpha   90.00
_cell.angle_beta   90.00
_cell.angle_gamma   90.00
#
_symmetry.space_group_name_H-M   'P 1'
#
loop_
_entity.id
_entity.type
_entity.pdbx_description
1 polymer ?
#
loop_
_entity_poly.entity_id
_entity_poly.type
_entity_poly.pdbx_seq_one_letter_code
_entity_poly.pdbx_strand_id
1 'polypeptide(L)'
;MPGVRYFRCPRCASHIFSLRALFRHFHSVHGYESNWVCGLSGCMRTLKLFASYKKHVYRNHPGSVERERAVGANELVDAAPSVGDAFQSDDVGVQSNPDAEERQEELRTETSQVCESTQGPSGCVKQLALLLLKWKEGRRLPESTLDEITNDVISFVKSILEHKQLQLNNEVAANVRELFCVDELDRLLTTAGRNAFWRTHLPLVEPRTVVLGTNSNGKDDTMEYVPLCDLLTCILEHPTLSGDFNAYTKVDNHMCSVFDGSAFRDHAYFEGDHHKICLQLYTDEFEVCNPLGSKRGKHKMTAVYFSGLNFPARFRSALSGMHLALLVNDHHVDSYGLPKILAPLLEDVSRLETEGIVANGKVMRGSVFVLTGDNLSSHRMGGFKRSFNKGRICRFCMAVHCEINYKHLETDFVLRTPEGHEHHMNMLKAGLPTASLYGVTAACALTCQGFNATQHFPPDVMHDLHEGVIPFALRHIISSLI
;
A
#
# COMPACT_ATOMS: atom_id res chain seq x y z
N MET A 1 33.85 -28.16 23.91
CA MET A 1 32.84 -27.40 23.21
C MET A 1 32.10 -26.55 24.21
N PRO A 2 32.00 -25.21 24.11
CA PRO A 2 31.21 -24.41 25.03
C PRO A 2 29.73 -24.75 24.75
N GLY A 3 29.00 -25.16 25.82
CA GLY A 3 27.62 -25.61 25.70
C GLY A 3 26.70 -24.51 25.16
N VAL A 4 26.01 -24.79 24.10
CA VAL A 4 24.99 -23.94 23.51
C VAL A 4 23.91 -23.69 24.58
N ARG A 5 23.82 -22.45 25.05
CA ARG A 5 22.82 -22.04 26.06
C ARG A 5 21.52 -21.70 25.34
N TYR A 6 20.41 -22.27 25.79
CA TYR A 6 19.07 -22.09 25.25
C TYR A 6 18.09 -21.60 26.33
N PHE A 7 17.03 -20.96 25.88
CA PHE A 7 15.86 -20.66 26.70
C PHE A 7 14.90 -21.85 26.61
N ARG A 8 14.35 -22.28 27.74
CA ARG A 8 13.35 -23.35 27.77
C ARG A 8 11.96 -22.74 27.86
N CYS A 9 11.06 -23.14 26.98
CA CYS A 9 9.67 -22.75 27.11
C CYS A 9 9.06 -23.39 28.36
N PRO A 10 8.48 -22.62 29.29
CA PRO A 10 7.95 -23.19 30.55
C PRO A 10 6.68 -24.03 30.32
N ARG A 11 6.09 -23.99 29.10
CA ARG A 11 4.84 -24.71 28.79
C ARG A 11 5.05 -25.98 27.99
N CYS A 12 5.80 -25.94 26.91
CA CYS A 12 6.03 -27.11 26.04
C CYS A 12 7.46 -27.67 26.16
N ALA A 13 8.26 -27.11 27.05
CA ALA A 13 9.65 -27.49 27.28
C ALA A 13 10.59 -27.36 26.04
N SER A 14 10.13 -26.78 24.93
CA SER A 14 10.95 -26.55 23.76
C SER A 14 12.19 -25.71 24.07
N HIS A 15 13.32 -26.10 23.47
CA HIS A 15 14.59 -25.41 23.60
C HIS A 15 14.72 -24.35 22.51
N ILE A 16 14.99 -23.10 22.88
CA ILE A 16 14.94 -21.94 21.97
C ILE A 16 16.21 -21.11 22.17
N PHE A 17 16.89 -20.77 21.08
CA PHE A 17 18.25 -20.24 21.13
C PHE A 17 18.33 -18.73 21.46
N SER A 18 17.23 -17.97 21.37
CA SER A 18 17.21 -16.53 21.68
C SER A 18 15.94 -16.11 22.40
N LEU A 19 16.00 -15.00 23.16
CA LEU A 19 14.83 -14.43 23.85
C LEU A 19 13.79 -13.93 22.83
N ARG A 20 14.23 -13.38 21.69
CA ARG A 20 13.36 -12.95 20.60
C ARG A 20 12.62 -14.14 19.97
N ALA A 21 13.33 -15.26 19.77
CA ALA A 21 12.73 -16.50 19.29
C ALA A 21 11.75 -17.09 20.31
N LEU A 22 12.04 -16.99 21.62
CA LEU A 22 11.14 -17.40 22.70
C LEU A 22 9.84 -16.56 22.66
N PHE A 23 9.92 -15.27 22.48
CA PHE A 23 8.74 -14.42 22.35
C PHE A 23 7.92 -14.74 21.09
N ARG A 24 8.58 -15.06 19.99
CA ARG A 24 7.92 -15.51 18.74
C ARG A 24 7.24 -16.85 18.96
N HIS A 25 7.92 -17.82 19.57
CA HIS A 25 7.37 -19.13 19.90
C HIS A 25 6.13 -19.01 20.81
N PHE A 26 6.17 -18.16 21.83
CA PHE A 26 5.00 -17.92 22.66
C PHE A 26 3.82 -17.37 21.84
N HIS A 27 4.08 -16.45 20.95
CA HIS A 27 3.02 -15.87 20.13
C HIS A 27 2.42 -16.88 19.14
N SER A 28 3.28 -17.69 18.48
CA SER A 28 2.84 -18.63 17.44
C SER A 28 2.27 -19.93 18.00
N VAL A 29 2.81 -20.43 19.11
CA VAL A 29 2.43 -21.76 19.67
C VAL A 29 1.45 -21.64 20.82
N HIS A 30 1.54 -20.57 21.63
CA HIS A 30 0.74 -20.37 22.84
C HIS A 30 -0.08 -19.07 22.80
N GLY A 31 -0.27 -18.46 21.62
CA GLY A 31 -0.87 -17.14 21.45
C GLY A 31 -2.33 -17.01 21.91
N TYR A 32 -3.03 -18.13 22.04
CA TYR A 32 -4.43 -18.18 22.46
C TYR A 32 -4.64 -18.34 23.98
N GLU A 33 -3.57 -18.33 24.76
CA GLU A 33 -3.67 -18.56 26.19
C GLU A 33 -3.87 -17.28 26.99
N SER A 34 -4.69 -17.37 28.04
CA SER A 34 -5.05 -16.25 28.90
C SER A 34 -4.01 -15.87 29.96
N ASN A 35 -2.99 -16.73 30.18
CA ASN A 35 -1.98 -16.54 31.22
C ASN A 35 -0.57 -16.89 30.76
N TRP A 36 0.39 -16.04 31.07
CA TRP A 36 1.79 -16.13 30.66
C TRP A 36 2.69 -16.36 31.87
N VAL A 37 3.28 -17.54 31.99
CA VAL A 37 4.24 -17.87 33.06
C VAL A 37 5.64 -17.49 32.64
N CYS A 38 6.39 -16.78 33.49
CA CYS A 38 7.73 -16.29 33.14
C CYS A 38 8.73 -17.43 32.86
N GLY A 39 8.93 -18.34 33.74
CA GLY A 39 9.87 -19.47 33.59
C GLY A 39 11.36 -19.13 33.47
N LEU A 40 11.74 -17.87 33.43
CA LEU A 40 13.13 -17.42 33.33
C LEU A 40 13.79 -17.39 34.72
N SER A 41 14.96 -18.00 34.86
CA SER A 41 15.74 -18.01 36.11
C SER A 41 14.91 -18.44 37.32
N GLY A 42 14.00 -19.40 37.14
CA GLY A 42 13.13 -19.89 38.22
C GLY A 42 11.95 -18.99 38.60
N CYS A 43 11.71 -17.90 37.85
CA CYS A 43 10.58 -17.03 38.09
C CYS A 43 9.27 -17.67 37.61
N MET A 44 8.33 -17.89 38.53
CA MET A 44 7.01 -18.49 38.27
C MET A 44 5.89 -17.45 38.18
N ARG A 45 6.21 -16.17 37.97
CA ARG A 45 5.23 -15.10 37.90
C ARG A 45 4.30 -15.28 36.70
N THR A 46 3.01 -15.28 36.97
CA THR A 46 1.97 -15.39 35.95
C THR A 46 1.39 -14.01 35.60
N LEU A 47 1.23 -13.72 34.32
CA LEU A 47 0.79 -12.44 33.78
C LEU A 47 -0.36 -12.68 32.78
N LYS A 48 -1.40 -11.88 32.85
CA LYS A 48 -2.61 -12.02 32.00
C LYS A 48 -2.41 -11.56 30.56
N LEU A 49 -1.47 -10.65 30.31
CA LEU A 49 -1.24 -10.08 28.98
C LEU A 49 0.19 -10.35 28.53
N PHE A 50 0.37 -10.70 27.27
CA PHE A 50 1.68 -10.93 26.67
C PHE A 50 2.59 -9.68 26.70
N ALA A 51 2.01 -8.50 26.52
CA ALA A 51 2.74 -7.24 26.66
C ALA A 51 3.30 -7.03 28.09
N SER A 52 2.49 -7.39 29.09
CA SER A 52 2.93 -7.35 30.50
C SER A 52 4.02 -8.38 30.77
N TYR A 53 3.95 -9.56 30.14
CA TYR A 53 4.98 -10.59 30.21
C TYR A 53 6.32 -10.07 29.62
N LYS A 54 6.32 -9.49 28.42
CA LYS A 54 7.51 -8.88 27.83
C LYS A 54 8.11 -7.82 28.74
N LYS A 55 7.30 -6.89 29.23
CA LYS A 55 7.71 -5.81 30.13
C LYS A 55 8.31 -6.36 31.43
N HIS A 56 7.72 -7.44 31.99
CA HIS A 56 8.24 -8.12 33.15
C HIS A 56 9.62 -8.74 32.88
N VAL A 57 9.82 -9.42 31.74
CA VAL A 57 11.10 -10.01 31.36
C VAL A 57 12.19 -8.95 31.26
N TYR A 58 11.94 -7.86 30.54
CA TYR A 58 12.91 -6.77 30.39
C TYR A 58 13.27 -6.07 31.70
N ARG A 59 12.32 -5.95 32.63
CA ARG A 59 12.55 -5.25 33.92
C ARG A 59 13.19 -6.15 34.98
N ASN A 60 12.81 -7.41 35.07
CA ASN A 60 13.17 -8.28 36.19
C ASN A 60 14.18 -9.36 35.81
N HIS A 61 14.52 -9.51 34.52
CA HIS A 61 15.50 -10.46 34.02
C HIS A 61 16.53 -9.80 33.10
N PRO A 62 17.20 -8.69 33.54
CA PRO A 62 18.15 -7.97 32.70
C PRO A 62 19.30 -8.83 32.20
N GLY A 63 19.79 -9.76 33.00
CA GLY A 63 20.82 -10.71 32.61
C GLY A 63 20.42 -11.71 31.51
N SER A 64 19.13 -11.89 31.26
CA SER A 64 18.63 -12.64 30.08
C SER A 64 18.62 -11.78 28.81
N VAL A 65 18.41 -10.50 28.98
CA VAL A 65 18.42 -9.48 27.88
C VAL A 65 19.87 -9.16 27.48
N GLU A 66 20.77 -8.99 28.46
CA GLU A 66 22.20 -8.74 28.22
C GLU A 66 22.89 -9.93 27.55
N ARG A 67 22.49 -11.17 27.89
CA ARG A 67 22.98 -12.38 27.20
C ARG A 67 22.55 -12.42 25.72
N GLU A 68 21.38 -11.95 25.40
CA GLU A 68 20.93 -11.87 23.99
C GLU A 68 21.73 -10.81 23.22
N ARG A 69 22.01 -9.67 23.84
CA ARG A 69 22.88 -8.63 23.28
C ARG A 69 24.32 -9.12 23.05
N ALA A 70 24.84 -9.93 23.94
CA ALA A 70 26.18 -10.50 23.82
C ALA A 70 26.28 -11.60 22.74
N VAL A 71 25.23 -12.40 22.55
CA VAL A 71 25.15 -13.39 21.45
C VAL A 71 24.98 -12.67 20.10
N GLY A 72 24.16 -11.62 20.02
CA GLY A 72 24.05 -10.78 18.84
C GLY A 72 25.34 -10.03 18.48
N ALA A 73 26.16 -9.66 19.47
CA ALA A 73 27.44 -9.02 19.22
C ALA A 73 28.52 -9.98 18.67
N ASN A 74 28.42 -11.27 18.99
CA ASN A 74 29.35 -12.29 18.46
C ASN A 74 28.94 -12.82 17.07
N GLU A 75 27.66 -12.68 16.67
CA GLU A 75 27.21 -12.93 15.30
C GLU A 75 27.34 -11.69 14.40
N LEU A 76 27.62 -10.52 14.97
CA LEU A 76 27.72 -9.21 14.32
C LEU A 76 29.17 -8.72 14.14
N VAL A 77 30.15 -9.61 14.10
CA VAL A 77 31.48 -9.24 13.61
C VAL A 77 31.46 -9.05 12.09
N ASP A 78 30.35 -9.40 11.40
CA ASP A 78 30.16 -9.20 9.97
C ASP A 78 28.93 -8.33 9.59
N ALA A 79 28.38 -7.49 10.46
CA ALA A 79 27.30 -6.56 10.09
C ALA A 79 27.17 -5.37 11.04
N ALA A 80 27.42 -4.21 10.53
CA ALA A 80 27.34 -2.81 10.94
C ALA A 80 26.55 -2.34 12.19
N PRO A 81 26.88 -1.14 12.74
CA PRO A 81 26.55 -0.72 14.10
C PRO A 81 25.11 -0.21 14.28
N SER A 82 24.55 -0.56 15.40
CA SER A 82 23.23 -0.13 15.89
C SER A 82 23.31 1.29 16.47
N VAL A 83 22.39 2.15 16.02
CA VAL A 83 22.12 3.47 16.64
C VAL A 83 21.29 3.24 17.90
N GLY A 84 21.78 3.74 19.02
CA GLY A 84 21.12 3.67 20.32
C GLY A 84 20.03 4.74 20.47
N ASP A 85 18.94 4.31 21.06
CA ASP A 85 17.83 5.17 21.51
C ASP A 85 18.24 6.02 22.71
N ALA A 86 18.17 7.33 22.53
CA ALA A 86 18.04 8.30 23.60
C ALA A 86 17.10 9.42 23.15
N PHE A 87 15.83 9.32 23.47
CA PHE A 87 14.91 10.44 23.40
C PHE A 87 14.54 10.87 24.82
N GLN A 88 15.14 11.96 25.25
CA GLN A 88 14.59 12.85 26.27
C GLN A 88 13.66 13.85 25.59
N SER A 89 12.52 14.05 26.22
CA SER A 89 11.54 15.05 25.86
C SER A 89 12.00 16.43 26.30
N ASP A 90 12.17 17.36 25.36
CA ASP A 90 12.13 18.78 25.66
C ASP A 90 11.19 19.48 24.68
N ASP A 91 10.17 20.12 25.28
CA ASP A 91 9.28 21.07 24.62
C ASP A 91 10.09 22.31 24.20
N VAL A 92 10.22 22.52 22.90
CA VAL A 92 10.70 23.80 22.37
C VAL A 92 9.72 24.31 21.32
N GLY A 93 9.12 25.45 21.64
CA GLY A 93 8.24 26.18 20.75
C GLY A 93 8.94 26.57 19.45
N VAL A 94 8.28 26.25 18.34
CA VAL A 94 8.72 26.62 17.01
C VAL A 94 8.40 28.10 16.77
N GLN A 95 9.42 28.95 16.82
CA GLN A 95 9.36 30.28 16.20
C GLN A 95 9.60 30.11 14.69
N SER A 96 8.66 30.61 13.91
CA SER A 96 8.76 30.71 12.45
C SER A 96 9.93 31.63 12.04
N ASN A 97 10.83 31.09 11.26
CA ASN A 97 11.98 31.81 10.71
C ASN A 97 11.63 32.25 9.27
N PRO A 98 11.59 33.55 8.97
CA PRO A 98 11.23 34.06 7.64
C PRO A 98 12.27 33.77 6.54
N ASP A 99 13.46 33.31 6.90
CA ASP A 99 14.55 33.02 5.93
C ASP A 99 14.37 31.72 5.14
N ALA A 100 13.28 30.97 5.35
CA ALA A 100 13.05 29.72 4.62
C ALA A 100 12.42 29.93 3.24
N GLU A 101 11.70 31.04 3.03
CA GLU A 101 11.07 31.35 1.75
C GLU A 101 12.07 31.95 0.73
N GLU A 102 13.01 32.77 1.19
CA GLU A 102 14.06 33.31 0.33
C GLU A 102 15.01 32.22 -0.22
N ARG A 103 15.30 31.17 0.56
CA ARG A 103 16.13 30.04 0.09
C ARG A 103 15.44 29.14 -0.93
N GLN A 104 14.12 29.13 -0.96
CA GLN A 104 13.39 28.38 -1.99
C GLN A 104 13.33 29.13 -3.33
N GLU A 105 13.42 30.43 -3.30
CA GLU A 105 13.41 31.25 -4.51
C GLU A 105 14.82 31.34 -5.14
N GLU A 106 15.87 31.37 -4.35
CA GLU A 106 17.27 31.23 -4.84
C GLU A 106 17.53 29.86 -5.47
N LEU A 107 16.94 28.77 -4.93
CA LEU A 107 17.06 27.44 -5.53
C LEU A 107 16.31 27.30 -6.86
N ARG A 108 15.29 28.14 -7.10
CA ARG A 108 14.55 28.19 -8.37
C ARG A 108 15.28 28.98 -9.46
N THR A 109 16.13 29.92 -9.08
CA THR A 109 16.91 30.72 -10.05
C THR A 109 18.21 30.08 -10.48
N GLU A 110 18.79 29.19 -9.68
CA GLU A 110 19.98 28.43 -10.07
C GLU A 110 19.69 27.26 -11.02
N THR A 111 18.44 26.80 -11.11
CA THR A 111 18.04 25.71 -12.04
C THR A 111 17.84 26.17 -13.48
N SER A 112 17.95 27.45 -13.79
CA SER A 112 17.71 27.99 -15.14
C SER A 112 18.97 28.20 -16.02
N GLN A 113 20.13 27.72 -15.57
CA GLN A 113 21.33 27.63 -16.42
C GLN A 113 21.82 26.18 -16.57
N VAL A 114 20.93 25.30 -17.01
CA VAL A 114 21.32 23.99 -17.52
C VAL A 114 21.64 24.15 -18.99
N CYS A 115 22.90 24.02 -19.29
CA CYS A 115 23.43 23.86 -20.65
C CYS A 115 22.56 22.77 -21.35
N GLU A 116 21.84 23.15 -22.42
CA GLU A 116 21.19 22.22 -23.32
C GLU A 116 22.24 21.39 -24.06
N SER A 117 22.70 20.32 -23.44
CA SER A 117 23.35 19.23 -24.16
C SER A 117 22.24 18.38 -24.79
N THR A 118 22.11 18.42 -26.08
CA THR A 118 21.16 17.68 -26.90
C THR A 118 21.41 16.16 -26.92
N GLN A 119 22.27 15.64 -26.06
CA GLN A 119 22.53 14.22 -25.87
C GLN A 119 21.98 13.79 -24.49
N GLY A 120 21.13 12.76 -24.47
CA GLY A 120 20.61 12.17 -23.24
C GLY A 120 21.75 11.60 -22.37
N PRO A 121 21.49 11.28 -21.08
CA PRO A 121 22.53 10.81 -20.16
C PRO A 121 23.22 9.57 -20.71
N SER A 122 24.52 9.43 -20.42
CA SER A 122 25.31 8.28 -20.87
C SER A 122 24.63 6.96 -20.46
N GLY A 123 24.72 5.95 -21.30
CA GLY A 123 24.08 4.64 -21.05
C GLY A 123 24.47 4.07 -19.67
N CYS A 124 25.72 4.27 -19.24
CA CYS A 124 26.21 3.80 -17.94
C CYS A 124 25.59 4.55 -16.76
N VAL A 125 25.45 5.86 -16.84
CA VAL A 125 24.81 6.67 -15.78
C VAL A 125 23.35 6.28 -15.63
N LYS A 126 22.63 6.11 -16.74
CA LYS A 126 21.24 5.65 -16.73
C LYS A 126 21.10 4.25 -16.12
N GLN A 127 22.00 3.32 -16.47
CA GLN A 127 22.00 1.98 -15.89
C GLN A 127 22.28 2.00 -14.38
N LEU A 128 23.25 2.80 -13.92
CA LEU A 128 23.51 2.96 -12.49
C LEU A 128 22.29 3.57 -11.76
N ALA A 129 21.70 4.62 -12.31
CA ALA A 129 20.50 5.23 -11.72
C ALA A 129 19.32 4.24 -11.61
N LEU A 130 19.12 3.39 -12.63
CA LEU A 130 18.11 2.32 -12.59
C LEU A 130 18.46 1.24 -11.58
N LEU A 131 19.73 0.88 -11.41
CA LEU A 131 20.18 -0.07 -10.41
C LEU A 131 19.93 0.46 -8.99
N LEU A 132 20.24 1.73 -8.75
CA LEU A 132 19.99 2.41 -7.47
C LEU A 132 18.49 2.44 -7.16
N LEU A 133 17.65 2.75 -8.16
CA LEU A 133 16.19 2.71 -8.01
C LEU A 133 15.69 1.29 -7.69
N LYS A 134 16.21 0.28 -8.37
CA LYS A 134 15.89 -1.12 -8.09
C LYS A 134 16.27 -1.53 -6.67
N TRP A 135 17.38 -1.05 -6.15
CA TRP A 135 17.79 -1.32 -4.77
C TRP A 135 16.93 -0.58 -3.77
N LYS A 136 16.61 0.68 -4.04
CA LYS A 136 15.71 1.48 -3.22
C LYS A 136 14.33 0.84 -3.13
N GLU A 137 13.67 0.65 -4.24
CA GLU A 137 12.26 0.22 -4.28
C GLU A 137 12.12 -1.31 -4.16
N GLY A 138 12.91 -2.08 -4.92
CA GLY A 138 12.80 -3.54 -4.95
C GLY A 138 13.43 -4.24 -3.75
N ARG A 139 14.50 -3.68 -3.17
CA ARG A 139 15.18 -4.21 -1.98
C ARG A 139 14.87 -3.42 -0.72
N ARG A 140 14.14 -2.31 -0.82
CA ARG A 140 13.76 -1.41 0.28
C ARG A 140 14.98 -0.95 1.10
N LEU A 141 16.08 -0.62 0.43
CA LEU A 141 17.25 -0.10 1.11
C LEU A 141 16.97 1.30 1.64
N PRO A 142 17.38 1.61 2.89
CA PRO A 142 17.33 2.97 3.43
C PRO A 142 18.15 3.94 2.57
N GLU A 143 17.73 5.20 2.51
CA GLU A 143 18.46 6.25 1.76
C GLU A 143 19.93 6.38 2.20
N SER A 144 20.21 6.31 3.52
CA SER A 144 21.57 6.35 4.03
C SER A 144 22.45 5.23 3.50
N THR A 145 21.92 4.01 3.42
CA THR A 145 22.65 2.87 2.84
C THR A 145 22.82 3.03 1.34
N LEU A 146 21.81 3.60 0.67
CA LEU A 146 21.90 3.89 -0.75
C LEU A 146 22.95 4.98 -1.04
N ASP A 147 23.04 6.00 -0.19
CA ASP A 147 24.07 7.03 -0.26
C ASP A 147 25.48 6.43 -0.10
N GLU A 148 25.69 5.56 0.89
CA GLU A 148 26.97 4.86 1.10
C GLU A 148 27.36 4.03 -0.12
N ILE A 149 26.47 3.15 -0.60
CA ILE A 149 26.73 2.30 -1.77
C ILE A 149 27.03 3.17 -3.01
N THR A 150 26.28 4.24 -3.21
CA THR A 150 26.49 5.14 -4.36
C THR A 150 27.86 5.80 -4.30
N ASN A 151 28.25 6.29 -3.12
CA ASN A 151 29.57 6.87 -2.91
C ASN A 151 30.70 5.86 -3.19
N ASP A 152 30.56 4.62 -2.69
CA ASP A 152 31.56 3.57 -2.89
C ASP A 152 31.71 3.21 -4.37
N VAL A 153 30.57 3.00 -5.07
CA VAL A 153 30.57 2.66 -6.50
C VAL A 153 31.17 3.79 -7.35
N ILE A 154 30.78 5.04 -7.10
CA ILE A 154 31.29 6.17 -7.87
C ILE A 154 32.76 6.40 -7.57
N SER A 155 33.20 6.30 -6.31
CA SER A 155 34.59 6.39 -5.91
C SER A 155 35.45 5.30 -6.58
N PHE A 156 34.92 4.06 -6.63
CA PHE A 156 35.59 2.96 -7.32
C PHE A 156 35.72 3.22 -8.82
N VAL A 157 34.66 3.68 -9.49
CA VAL A 157 34.70 4.05 -10.92
C VAL A 157 35.74 5.17 -11.16
N LYS A 158 35.74 6.22 -10.33
CA LYS A 158 36.72 7.31 -10.44
C LYS A 158 38.15 6.81 -10.26
N SER A 159 38.38 5.92 -9.30
CA SER A 159 39.71 5.35 -9.06
C SER A 159 40.22 4.55 -10.26
N ILE A 160 39.34 3.80 -10.94
CA ILE A 160 39.70 3.10 -12.20
C ILE A 160 40.05 4.09 -13.30
N LEU A 161 39.28 5.17 -13.45
CA LEU A 161 39.50 6.16 -14.49
C LEU A 161 40.80 6.98 -14.26
N GLU A 162 41.20 7.17 -12.99
CA GLU A 162 42.41 7.89 -12.60
C GLU A 162 43.67 7.00 -12.59
N HIS A 163 43.50 5.68 -12.63
CA HIS A 163 44.63 4.75 -12.48
C HIS A 163 45.55 4.78 -13.70
N LYS A 164 46.69 5.46 -13.56
CA LYS A 164 47.71 5.62 -14.60
C LYS A 164 48.29 4.31 -15.17
N GLN A 165 47.97 3.14 -14.56
CA GLN A 165 48.45 1.84 -14.98
C GLN A 165 47.55 1.15 -16.05
N LEU A 166 46.34 1.65 -16.30
CA LEU A 166 45.64 1.31 -17.51
C LEU A 166 46.38 2.04 -18.67
N GLN A 167 47.29 1.34 -19.34
CA GLN A 167 47.95 1.81 -20.57
C GLN A 167 46.93 1.88 -21.72
N LEU A 168 45.80 2.54 -21.47
CA LEU A 168 44.83 2.86 -22.49
C LEU A 168 45.46 3.96 -23.37
N ASN A 169 45.44 3.77 -24.68
CA ASN A 169 45.78 4.88 -25.55
C ASN A 169 44.82 6.05 -25.27
N ASN A 170 45.25 7.26 -25.58
CA ASN A 170 44.50 8.48 -25.24
C ASN A 170 43.05 8.46 -25.81
N GLU A 171 42.81 7.79 -26.91
CA GLU A 171 41.53 7.67 -27.57
C GLU A 171 40.56 6.75 -26.77
N VAL A 172 41.04 5.59 -26.31
CA VAL A 172 40.27 4.69 -25.48
C VAL A 172 39.97 5.32 -24.11
N ALA A 173 40.92 6.05 -23.53
CA ALA A 173 40.71 6.76 -22.27
C ALA A 173 39.69 7.88 -22.43
N ALA A 174 39.65 8.59 -23.55
CA ALA A 174 38.65 9.61 -23.85
C ALA A 174 37.25 8.97 -24.00
N ASN A 175 37.13 7.89 -24.79
CA ASN A 175 35.88 7.17 -24.98
C ASN A 175 35.30 6.59 -23.67
N VAL A 176 36.18 6.07 -22.79
CA VAL A 176 35.76 5.57 -21.46
C VAL A 176 35.30 6.70 -20.57
N ARG A 177 35.95 7.87 -20.57
CA ARG A 177 35.50 9.05 -19.80
C ARG A 177 34.17 9.58 -20.31
N GLU A 178 33.97 9.61 -21.63
CA GLU A 178 32.70 9.99 -22.25
C GLU A 178 31.57 8.99 -21.90
N LEU A 179 31.88 7.70 -21.89
CA LEU A 179 30.94 6.63 -21.54
C LEU A 179 30.45 6.74 -20.08
N PHE A 180 31.33 7.12 -19.16
CA PHE A 180 30.99 7.21 -17.73
C PHE A 180 30.58 8.63 -17.28
N CYS A 181 30.77 9.65 -18.09
CA CYS A 181 30.35 11.03 -17.80
C CYS A 181 30.40 11.42 -16.31
N VAL A 182 31.61 11.66 -15.78
CA VAL A 182 31.87 11.77 -14.32
C VAL A 182 31.01 12.83 -13.64
N ASP A 183 30.74 13.94 -14.32
CA ASP A 183 29.89 15.02 -13.80
C ASP A 183 28.43 14.58 -13.63
N GLU A 184 27.93 13.70 -14.49
CA GLU A 184 26.59 13.13 -14.35
C GLU A 184 26.53 12.06 -13.23
N LEU A 185 27.60 11.29 -13.03
CA LEU A 185 27.69 10.35 -11.91
C LEU A 185 27.63 11.10 -10.57
N ASP A 186 28.27 12.25 -10.47
CA ASP A 186 28.26 13.05 -9.24
C ASP A 186 26.88 13.55 -8.86
N ARG A 187 25.99 13.75 -9.82
CA ARG A 187 24.57 14.06 -9.55
C ARG A 187 23.84 12.95 -8.81
N LEU A 188 24.27 11.69 -8.97
CA LEU A 188 23.65 10.55 -8.28
C LEU A 188 24.11 10.36 -6.83
N LEU A 189 25.14 11.09 -6.37
CA LEU A 189 25.69 10.97 -5.02
C LEU A 189 24.68 11.34 -3.92
N THR A 190 23.76 12.25 -4.21
CA THR A 190 22.78 12.71 -3.22
C THR A 190 21.37 12.20 -3.53
N THR A 191 20.55 12.04 -2.51
CA THR A 191 19.12 11.72 -2.65
C THR A 191 18.40 12.73 -3.56
N ALA A 192 18.67 14.03 -3.40
CA ALA A 192 18.07 15.08 -4.23
C ALA A 192 18.50 14.93 -5.70
N GLY A 193 19.78 14.69 -5.97
CA GLY A 193 20.28 14.48 -7.31
C GLY A 193 19.72 13.24 -7.99
N ARG A 194 19.64 12.11 -7.27
CA ARG A 194 18.98 10.88 -7.78
C ARG A 194 17.51 11.13 -8.12
N ASN A 195 16.76 11.76 -7.21
CA ASN A 195 15.36 12.08 -7.45
C ASN A 195 15.18 13.01 -8.66
N ALA A 196 16.02 14.03 -8.80
CA ALA A 196 16.01 14.90 -9.97
C ALA A 196 16.31 14.13 -11.27
N PHE A 197 17.32 13.24 -11.24
CA PHE A 197 17.65 12.39 -12.38
C PHE A 197 16.48 11.49 -12.78
N TRP A 198 15.85 10.81 -11.81
CA TRP A 198 14.71 9.92 -12.08
C TRP A 198 13.51 10.69 -12.65
N ARG A 199 13.22 11.89 -12.11
CA ARG A 199 12.17 12.77 -12.64
C ARG A 199 12.39 13.18 -14.09
N THR A 200 13.63 13.45 -14.45
CA THR A 200 13.98 13.94 -15.79
C THR A 200 14.05 12.81 -16.84
N HIS A 201 14.50 11.61 -16.43
CA HIS A 201 14.89 10.57 -17.38
C HIS A 201 14.06 9.29 -17.32
N LEU A 202 13.14 9.18 -16.35
CA LEU A 202 12.21 8.04 -16.25
C LEU A 202 10.77 8.53 -16.40
N PRO A 203 9.88 7.71 -16.94
CA PRO A 203 8.47 8.01 -16.99
C PRO A 203 7.88 7.94 -15.56
N LEU A 204 7.99 9.03 -14.82
CA LEU A 204 7.50 9.16 -13.46
C LEU A 204 6.26 10.06 -13.44
N VAL A 205 5.16 9.56 -12.89
CA VAL A 205 3.98 10.36 -12.60
C VAL A 205 4.03 10.79 -11.15
N GLU A 206 4.20 12.08 -10.92
CA GLU A 206 4.28 12.62 -9.56
C GLU A 206 2.88 12.78 -8.94
N PRO A 207 2.73 12.44 -7.65
CA PRO A 207 1.51 12.74 -6.93
C PRO A 207 1.30 14.26 -6.84
N ARG A 208 0.04 14.68 -6.83
CA ARG A 208 -0.39 16.07 -6.65
C ARG A 208 -0.99 16.23 -5.27
N THR A 209 -0.51 17.21 -4.52
CA THR A 209 -1.13 17.58 -3.25
C THR A 209 -2.43 18.34 -3.51
N VAL A 210 -3.54 17.82 -3.04
CA VAL A 210 -4.88 18.42 -3.18
C VAL A 210 -5.30 18.99 -1.84
N VAL A 211 -5.63 20.30 -1.81
CA VAL A 211 -6.12 20.97 -0.61
C VAL A 211 -7.60 20.65 -0.41
N LEU A 212 -7.91 20.06 0.73
CA LEU A 212 -9.28 19.70 1.15
C LEU A 212 -10.00 20.85 1.84
N GLY A 213 -9.26 21.71 2.51
CA GLY A 213 -9.77 22.87 3.23
C GLY A 213 -8.79 23.30 4.30
N THR A 214 -9.13 24.38 5.00
CA THR A 214 -8.30 24.92 6.09
C THR A 214 -8.94 24.53 7.43
N ASN A 215 -8.15 23.93 8.32
CA ASN A 215 -8.61 23.49 9.64
C ASN A 215 -8.71 24.68 10.63
N SER A 216 -9.21 24.41 11.84
CA SER A 216 -9.40 25.42 12.89
C SER A 216 -8.11 26.14 13.34
N ASN A 217 -6.94 25.57 13.02
CA ASN A 217 -5.63 26.15 13.33
C ASN A 217 -5.06 26.99 12.18
N GLY A 218 -5.84 27.21 11.11
CA GLY A 218 -5.40 27.96 9.94
C GLY A 218 -4.46 27.20 9.02
N LYS A 219 -4.28 25.87 9.21
CA LYS A 219 -3.45 25.02 8.37
C LYS A 219 -4.31 24.25 7.37
N ASP A 220 -3.82 24.11 6.15
CA ASP A 220 -4.49 23.33 5.13
C ASP A 220 -4.46 21.83 5.42
N ASP A 221 -5.62 21.21 5.34
CA ASP A 221 -5.78 19.76 5.30
C ASP A 221 -5.65 19.31 3.86
N THR A 222 -4.81 18.31 3.63
CA THR A 222 -4.42 17.86 2.27
C THR A 222 -4.57 16.36 2.10
N MET A 223 -4.56 15.94 0.85
CA MET A 223 -4.39 14.57 0.42
C MET A 223 -3.43 14.49 -0.76
N GLU A 224 -2.85 13.33 -1.00
CA GLU A 224 -2.03 13.07 -2.17
C GLU A 224 -2.84 12.29 -3.21
N TYR A 225 -2.81 12.76 -4.46
CA TYR A 225 -3.48 12.14 -5.60
C TYR A 225 -2.49 11.88 -6.73
N VAL A 226 -2.44 10.65 -7.23
CA VAL A 226 -1.64 10.30 -8.40
C VAL A 226 -2.56 10.35 -9.63
N PRO A 227 -2.27 11.22 -10.63
CA PRO A 227 -3.14 11.37 -11.82
C PRO A 227 -3.33 10.05 -12.54
N LEU A 228 -4.58 9.54 -12.53
CA LEU A 228 -4.92 8.22 -13.05
C LEU A 228 -4.62 8.08 -14.54
N CYS A 229 -5.04 9.07 -15.33
CA CYS A 229 -4.86 9.01 -16.78
C CYS A 229 -3.38 9.06 -17.18
N ASP A 230 -2.58 9.90 -16.52
CA ASP A 230 -1.15 10.01 -16.77
C ASP A 230 -0.44 8.69 -16.40
N LEU A 231 -0.79 8.11 -15.26
CA LEU A 231 -0.21 6.85 -14.81
C LEU A 231 -0.62 5.66 -15.70
N LEU A 232 -1.88 5.60 -16.14
CA LEU A 232 -2.35 4.58 -17.10
C LEU A 232 -1.60 4.68 -18.42
N THR A 233 -1.36 5.89 -18.93
CA THR A 233 -0.58 6.12 -20.15
C THR A 233 0.83 5.55 -20.00
N CYS A 234 1.54 5.90 -18.91
CA CYS A 234 2.88 5.36 -18.63
C CYS A 234 2.89 3.84 -18.52
N ILE A 235 1.89 3.23 -17.87
CA ILE A 235 1.80 1.78 -17.71
C ILE A 235 1.58 1.10 -19.06
N LEU A 236 0.67 1.61 -19.89
CA LEU A 236 0.32 0.99 -21.17
C LEU A 236 1.38 1.19 -22.25
N GLU A 237 2.17 2.25 -22.17
CA GLU A 237 3.33 2.49 -23.05
C GLU A 237 4.56 1.66 -22.64
N HIS A 238 4.55 1.04 -21.45
CA HIS A 238 5.70 0.23 -21.01
C HIS A 238 5.84 -1.01 -21.91
N PRO A 239 7.03 -1.29 -22.48
CA PRO A 239 7.24 -2.35 -23.47
C PRO A 239 6.79 -3.74 -23.02
N THR A 240 6.88 -4.01 -21.71
CA THR A 240 6.49 -5.32 -21.12
C THR A 240 4.97 -5.52 -21.10
N LEU A 241 4.19 -4.47 -21.16
CA LEU A 241 2.71 -4.51 -21.14
C LEU A 241 2.09 -4.32 -22.52
N SER A 242 2.75 -3.55 -23.40
CA SER A 242 2.21 -3.19 -24.71
C SER A 242 1.88 -4.37 -25.62
N GLY A 243 2.59 -5.50 -25.46
CA GLY A 243 2.36 -6.71 -26.24
C GLY A 243 1.27 -7.65 -25.71
N ASP A 244 0.96 -7.57 -24.43
CA ASP A 244 0.09 -8.53 -23.73
C ASP A 244 -1.22 -7.91 -23.20
N PHE A 245 -1.42 -6.61 -23.43
CA PHE A 245 -2.66 -5.95 -23.07
C PHE A 245 -3.82 -6.53 -23.89
N ASN A 246 -4.91 -6.91 -23.23
CA ASN A 246 -6.06 -7.58 -23.82
C ASN A 246 -5.79 -8.97 -24.42
N ALA A 247 -4.80 -9.70 -23.94
CA ALA A 247 -4.55 -11.09 -24.32
C ALA A 247 -5.64 -12.07 -23.79
N TYR A 248 -6.86 -11.57 -23.54
CA TYR A 248 -7.98 -12.41 -23.13
C TYR A 248 -8.39 -13.34 -24.28
N THR A 249 -8.41 -14.63 -24.00
CA THR A 249 -8.96 -15.65 -24.89
C THR A 249 -10.07 -16.39 -24.17
N LYS A 250 -11.28 -16.30 -24.71
CA LYS A 250 -12.42 -17.06 -24.17
C LYS A 250 -12.19 -18.56 -24.39
N VAL A 251 -12.38 -19.33 -23.33
CA VAL A 251 -12.38 -20.80 -23.39
C VAL A 251 -13.82 -21.26 -23.22
N ASP A 252 -14.34 -22.00 -24.20
CA ASP A 252 -15.72 -22.48 -24.18
C ASP A 252 -16.00 -23.32 -22.95
N ASN A 253 -17.15 -23.08 -22.32
CA ASN A 253 -17.62 -23.76 -21.11
C ASN A 253 -16.73 -23.59 -19.85
N HIS A 254 -15.79 -22.65 -19.84
CA HIS A 254 -14.98 -22.35 -18.67
C HIS A 254 -15.07 -20.87 -18.31
N MET A 255 -15.09 -20.57 -17.01
CA MET A 255 -14.92 -19.24 -16.49
C MET A 255 -13.46 -19.04 -16.06
N CYS A 256 -12.68 -18.42 -16.93
CA CYS A 256 -11.24 -18.22 -16.73
C CYS A 256 -10.91 -16.80 -16.27
N SER A 257 -11.81 -15.85 -16.48
CA SER A 257 -11.61 -14.47 -16.13
C SER A 257 -12.92 -13.77 -15.79
N VAL A 258 -12.83 -12.55 -15.26
CA VAL A 258 -13.98 -11.67 -15.00
C VAL A 258 -14.80 -11.39 -16.26
N PHE A 259 -14.19 -11.43 -17.44
CA PHE A 259 -14.82 -11.17 -18.73
C PHE A 259 -15.78 -12.29 -19.19
N ASP A 260 -15.69 -13.47 -18.58
CA ASP A 260 -16.61 -14.58 -18.82
C ASP A 260 -17.93 -14.43 -18.05
N GLY A 261 -17.94 -13.56 -17.03
CA GLY A 261 -19.09 -13.36 -16.15
C GLY A 261 -20.22 -12.54 -16.80
N SER A 262 -21.46 -12.82 -16.40
CA SER A 262 -22.65 -12.06 -16.83
C SER A 262 -22.53 -10.58 -16.42
N ALA A 263 -22.03 -10.30 -15.21
CA ALA A 263 -21.86 -8.94 -14.73
C ALA A 263 -21.02 -8.05 -15.66
N PHE A 264 -19.99 -8.61 -16.31
CA PHE A 264 -19.22 -7.86 -17.32
C PHE A 264 -19.95 -7.73 -18.65
N ARG A 265 -20.59 -8.82 -19.13
CA ARG A 265 -21.30 -8.81 -20.42
C ARG A 265 -22.49 -7.84 -20.39
N ASP A 266 -23.19 -7.81 -19.26
CA ASP A 266 -24.42 -7.02 -19.09
C ASP A 266 -24.14 -5.59 -18.56
N HIS A 267 -22.86 -5.23 -18.37
CA HIS A 267 -22.45 -3.92 -17.87
C HIS A 267 -22.66 -2.84 -18.92
N ALA A 268 -23.47 -1.82 -18.62
CA ALA A 268 -23.90 -0.80 -19.57
C ALA A 268 -22.78 -0.03 -20.29
N TYR A 269 -21.63 0.21 -19.60
CA TYR A 269 -20.51 0.90 -20.23
C TYR A 269 -19.63 -0.03 -21.06
N PHE A 270 -19.34 -1.23 -20.55
CA PHE A 270 -18.43 -2.15 -21.24
C PHE A 270 -19.13 -2.88 -22.39
N GLU A 271 -20.40 -3.24 -22.24
CA GLU A 271 -21.19 -3.96 -23.26
C GLU A 271 -20.46 -5.22 -23.80
N GLY A 272 -19.71 -5.89 -22.92
CA GLY A 272 -18.86 -7.03 -23.27
C GLY A 272 -17.57 -6.68 -24.02
N ASP A 273 -17.27 -5.39 -24.25
CA ASP A 273 -16.04 -4.95 -24.92
C ASP A 273 -14.85 -4.98 -23.96
N HIS A 274 -14.07 -6.07 -24.02
CA HIS A 274 -12.86 -6.27 -23.22
C HIS A 274 -11.65 -5.44 -23.71
N HIS A 275 -11.76 -4.71 -24.83
CA HIS A 275 -10.71 -3.80 -25.31
C HIS A 275 -10.73 -2.46 -24.56
N LYS A 276 -11.85 -2.10 -23.95
CA LYS A 276 -11.88 -0.96 -23.03
C LYS A 276 -11.04 -1.25 -21.78
N ILE A 277 -10.35 -0.24 -21.25
CA ILE A 277 -9.59 -0.37 -20.01
C ILE A 277 -10.58 -0.65 -18.86
N CYS A 278 -10.46 -1.83 -18.26
CA CYS A 278 -11.34 -2.29 -17.21
C CYS A 278 -10.61 -2.19 -15.87
N LEU A 279 -10.99 -1.23 -15.03
CA LEU A 279 -10.31 -0.94 -13.77
C LEU A 279 -11.00 -1.64 -12.59
N GLN A 280 -10.18 -2.23 -11.73
CA GLN A 280 -10.53 -2.59 -10.36
C GLN A 280 -9.96 -1.54 -9.43
N LEU A 281 -10.78 -0.94 -8.59
CA LEU A 281 -10.34 -0.16 -7.45
C LEU A 281 -10.27 -1.05 -6.22
N TYR A 282 -9.35 -0.72 -5.31
CA TYR A 282 -9.24 -1.32 -3.98
C TYR A 282 -9.08 -0.20 -2.95
N THR A 283 -9.82 -0.26 -1.87
CA THR A 283 -9.68 0.69 -0.77
C THR A 283 -9.40 -0.03 0.53
N ASP A 284 -8.48 0.54 1.30
CA ASP A 284 -8.08 0.00 2.59
C ASP A 284 -7.68 1.12 3.55
N GLU A 285 -7.82 0.85 4.83
CA GLU A 285 -7.43 1.74 5.91
C GLU A 285 -6.31 1.09 6.73
N PHE A 286 -5.18 1.76 6.83
CA PHE A 286 -4.03 1.26 7.59
C PHE A 286 -3.49 2.28 8.56
N GLU A 287 -2.84 1.82 9.62
CA GLU A 287 -2.23 2.68 10.63
C GLU A 287 -0.72 2.79 10.40
N VAL A 288 -0.23 4.03 10.22
CA VAL A 288 1.20 4.32 9.99
C VAL A 288 2.01 4.16 11.27
N CYS A 289 1.38 4.33 12.44
CA CYS A 289 2.06 4.21 13.72
C CYS A 289 2.02 2.78 14.26
N ASN A 290 2.97 2.47 15.17
CA ASN A 290 2.96 1.19 15.85
C ASN A 290 1.60 0.95 16.55
N PRO A 291 0.83 -0.08 16.15
CA PRO A 291 -0.51 -0.34 16.68
C PRO A 291 -0.51 -0.70 18.17
N LEU A 292 0.64 -0.92 18.78
CA LEU A 292 0.82 -1.18 20.21
C LEU A 292 1.27 0.09 20.98
N GLY A 293 1.50 1.20 20.30
CA GLY A 293 1.97 2.45 20.88
C GLY A 293 0.86 3.32 21.47
N SER A 294 1.24 4.38 22.21
CA SER A 294 0.31 5.37 22.78
C SER A 294 -0.44 6.22 21.74
N LYS A 295 0.00 6.18 20.49
CA LYS A 295 -0.59 6.91 19.37
C LYS A 295 -1.51 6.03 18.48
N ARG A 296 -1.89 4.84 18.95
CA ARG A 296 -2.82 3.95 18.25
C ARG A 296 -4.11 4.69 17.85
N GLY A 297 -4.52 4.53 16.61
CA GLY A 297 -5.75 5.12 16.05
C GLY A 297 -5.65 6.61 15.69
N LYS A 298 -4.48 7.27 15.91
CA LYS A 298 -4.32 8.70 15.63
C LYS A 298 -3.79 9.02 14.24
N HIS A 299 -3.14 8.05 13.60
CA HIS A 299 -2.48 8.24 12.30
C HIS A 299 -2.94 7.15 11.32
N LYS A 300 -4.26 7.01 11.23
CA LYS A 300 -4.91 6.12 10.28
C LYS A 300 -4.99 6.80 8.93
N MET A 301 -4.58 6.10 7.89
CA MET A 301 -4.62 6.56 6.50
C MET A 301 -5.63 5.72 5.74
N THR A 302 -6.36 6.34 4.84
CA THR A 302 -7.18 5.68 3.83
C THR A 302 -6.44 5.78 2.49
N ALA A 303 -6.22 4.65 1.85
CA ALA A 303 -5.65 4.57 0.51
C ALA A 303 -6.66 4.01 -0.48
N VAL A 304 -6.60 4.51 -1.71
CA VAL A 304 -7.27 3.90 -2.85
C VAL A 304 -6.21 3.50 -3.87
N TYR A 305 -6.25 2.23 -4.24
CA TYR A 305 -5.39 1.64 -5.25
C TYR A 305 -6.21 1.26 -6.47
N PHE A 306 -5.54 1.08 -7.60
CA PHE A 306 -6.16 0.49 -8.79
C PHE A 306 -5.27 -0.57 -9.44
N SER A 307 -5.91 -1.44 -10.20
CA SER A 307 -5.26 -2.39 -11.11
C SER A 307 -6.13 -2.56 -12.35
N GLY A 308 -5.52 -2.90 -13.50
CA GLY A 308 -6.27 -3.20 -14.71
C GLY A 308 -6.67 -4.68 -14.75
N LEU A 309 -7.97 -4.98 -14.84
CA LEU A 309 -8.46 -6.36 -14.93
C LEU A 309 -8.08 -7.05 -16.24
N ASN A 310 -7.90 -6.28 -17.31
CA ASN A 310 -7.39 -6.75 -18.61
C ASN A 310 -5.87 -6.63 -18.76
N PHE A 311 -5.14 -6.34 -17.67
CA PHE A 311 -3.71 -6.51 -17.63
C PHE A 311 -3.35 -7.99 -17.48
N PRO A 312 -2.19 -8.45 -18.00
CA PRO A 312 -1.76 -9.83 -17.84
C PRO A 312 -1.73 -10.30 -16.39
N ALA A 313 -2.15 -11.54 -16.14
CA ALA A 313 -2.26 -12.09 -14.78
C ALA A 313 -0.98 -11.94 -13.95
N ARG A 314 0.20 -12.08 -14.59
CA ARG A 314 1.51 -11.89 -13.94
C ARG A 314 1.73 -10.49 -13.37
N PHE A 315 1.07 -9.46 -13.93
CA PHE A 315 1.10 -8.11 -13.38
C PHE A 315 0.04 -7.91 -12.31
N ARG A 316 -1.20 -8.33 -12.56
CA ARG A 316 -2.30 -8.17 -11.61
C ARG A 316 -2.05 -8.85 -10.26
N SER A 317 -1.36 -9.99 -10.25
CA SER A 317 -1.03 -10.75 -9.05
C SER A 317 0.26 -10.27 -8.35
N ALA A 318 1.00 -9.35 -8.96
CA ALA A 318 2.22 -8.80 -8.39
C ALA A 318 1.92 -7.46 -7.67
N LEU A 319 2.67 -7.18 -6.60
CA LEU A 319 2.56 -5.88 -5.91
C LEU A 319 2.85 -4.70 -6.86
N SER A 320 3.73 -4.89 -7.84
CA SER A 320 4.03 -3.91 -8.88
C SER A 320 2.88 -3.63 -9.86
N GLY A 321 1.83 -4.43 -9.85
CA GLY A 321 0.61 -4.22 -10.65
C GLY A 321 -0.52 -3.56 -9.88
N MET A 322 -0.29 -3.24 -8.60
CA MET A 322 -1.19 -2.45 -7.77
C MET A 322 -0.65 -1.03 -7.67
N HIS A 323 -1.41 -0.07 -8.15
CA HIS A 323 -0.97 1.32 -8.24
C HIS A 323 -1.77 2.19 -7.27
N LEU A 324 -1.07 3.04 -6.52
CA LEU A 324 -1.72 4.01 -5.64
C LEU A 324 -2.41 5.09 -6.49
N ALA A 325 -3.69 5.33 -6.24
CA ALA A 325 -4.43 6.45 -6.83
C ALA A 325 -4.49 7.64 -5.88
N LEU A 326 -4.82 7.42 -4.61
CA LEU A 326 -4.86 8.49 -3.62
C LEU A 326 -4.50 7.98 -2.21
N LEU A 327 -4.00 8.90 -1.40
CA LEU A 327 -3.66 8.68 0.00
C LEU A 327 -4.15 9.87 0.82
N VAL A 328 -4.93 9.61 1.85
CA VAL A 328 -5.53 10.64 2.69
C VAL A 328 -5.57 10.21 4.15
N ASN A 329 -5.50 11.17 5.08
CA ASN A 329 -5.77 10.88 6.49
C ASN A 329 -7.24 10.46 6.65
N ASP A 330 -7.49 9.33 7.31
CA ASP A 330 -8.85 8.78 7.47
C ASP A 330 -9.81 9.76 8.17
N HIS A 331 -9.29 10.57 9.11
CA HIS A 331 -10.04 11.65 9.73
C HIS A 331 -10.56 12.68 8.70
N HIS A 332 -9.80 12.97 7.64
CA HIS A 332 -10.23 13.89 6.58
C HIS A 332 -11.37 13.30 5.77
N VAL A 333 -11.41 11.96 5.59
CA VAL A 333 -12.54 11.31 4.90
C VAL A 333 -13.85 11.52 5.64
N ASP A 334 -13.83 11.44 6.97
CA ASP A 334 -15.01 11.72 7.79
C ASP A 334 -15.36 13.21 7.82
N SER A 335 -14.36 14.10 7.80
CA SER A 335 -14.56 15.55 7.89
C SER A 335 -15.03 16.18 6.59
N TYR A 336 -14.48 15.76 5.44
CA TYR A 336 -14.73 16.34 4.12
C TYR A 336 -15.68 15.53 3.26
N GLY A 337 -15.88 14.24 3.58
CA GLY A 337 -16.74 13.32 2.87
C GLY A 337 -16.09 12.70 1.63
N LEU A 338 -16.50 11.47 1.32
CA LEU A 338 -15.99 10.71 0.16
C LEU A 338 -16.12 11.44 -1.19
N PRO A 339 -17.23 12.15 -1.50
CA PRO A 339 -17.33 12.85 -2.79
C PRO A 339 -16.20 13.85 -3.03
N LYS A 340 -15.78 14.59 -2.00
CA LYS A 340 -14.67 15.54 -2.12
C LYS A 340 -13.31 14.84 -2.23
N ILE A 341 -13.12 13.77 -1.45
CA ILE A 341 -11.87 12.98 -1.47
C ILE A 341 -11.68 12.31 -2.84
N LEU A 342 -12.74 11.76 -3.42
CA LEU A 342 -12.66 11.04 -4.68
C LEU A 342 -12.76 11.95 -5.92
N ALA A 343 -13.09 13.24 -5.76
CA ALA A 343 -13.33 14.14 -6.88
C ALA A 343 -12.24 14.09 -7.98
N PRO A 344 -10.94 14.24 -7.69
CA PRO A 344 -9.92 14.23 -8.73
C PRO A 344 -9.80 12.86 -9.43
N LEU A 345 -10.01 11.75 -8.70
CA LEU A 345 -10.05 10.42 -9.28
C LEU A 345 -11.24 10.24 -10.22
N LEU A 346 -12.42 10.70 -9.81
CA LEU A 346 -13.65 10.60 -10.61
C LEU A 346 -13.62 11.51 -11.83
N GLU A 347 -12.98 12.67 -11.75
CA GLU A 347 -12.71 13.55 -12.90
C GLU A 347 -11.86 12.84 -13.95
N ASP A 348 -10.77 12.19 -13.52
CA ASP A 348 -9.92 11.41 -14.44
C ASP A 348 -10.65 10.17 -14.99
N VAL A 349 -11.48 9.48 -14.19
CA VAL A 349 -12.31 8.37 -14.69
C VAL A 349 -13.31 8.88 -15.73
N SER A 350 -13.98 10.01 -15.48
CA SER A 350 -14.91 10.61 -16.45
C SER A 350 -14.20 11.00 -17.77
N ARG A 351 -12.99 11.53 -17.69
CA ARG A 351 -12.16 11.80 -18.86
C ARG A 351 -11.79 10.51 -19.61
N LEU A 352 -11.40 9.46 -18.87
CA LEU A 352 -11.10 8.14 -19.43
C LEU A 352 -12.33 7.52 -20.14
N GLU A 353 -13.52 7.71 -19.60
CA GLU A 353 -14.78 7.22 -20.15
C GLU A 353 -15.16 7.93 -21.44
N THR A 354 -15.00 9.25 -21.51
CA THR A 354 -15.50 10.10 -22.60
C THR A 354 -14.46 10.33 -23.69
N GLU A 355 -13.28 10.78 -23.31
CA GLU A 355 -12.20 11.13 -24.23
C GLU A 355 -11.24 9.95 -24.45
N GLY A 356 -10.96 9.21 -23.38
CA GLY A 356 -9.92 8.18 -23.34
C GLY A 356 -8.53 8.76 -23.13
N ILE A 357 -7.54 7.88 -23.19
CA ILE A 357 -6.11 8.21 -23.17
C ILE A 357 -5.45 7.73 -24.45
N VAL A 358 -4.39 8.39 -24.86
CA VAL A 358 -3.58 7.97 -26.01
C VAL A 358 -2.39 7.17 -25.51
N ALA A 359 -2.33 5.89 -25.84
CA ALA A 359 -1.20 5.02 -25.54
C ALA A 359 -0.83 4.20 -26.78
N ASN A 360 0.46 4.11 -27.09
CA ASN A 360 0.98 3.43 -28.29
C ASN A 360 0.27 3.89 -29.59
N GLY A 361 -0.06 5.19 -29.70
CA GLY A 361 -0.71 5.79 -30.86
C GLY A 361 -2.20 5.44 -31.03
N LYS A 362 -2.83 4.82 -30.02
CA LYS A 362 -4.26 4.46 -30.03
C LYS A 362 -5.00 5.17 -28.90
N VAL A 363 -6.22 5.62 -29.19
CA VAL A 363 -7.13 6.12 -28.15
C VAL A 363 -7.77 4.92 -27.46
N MET A 364 -7.61 4.86 -26.14
CA MET A 364 -8.14 3.80 -25.29
C MET A 364 -9.07 4.41 -24.25
N ARG A 365 -10.32 3.97 -24.25
CA ARG A 365 -11.33 4.36 -23.25
C ARG A 365 -11.41 3.28 -22.17
N GLY A 366 -11.93 3.64 -21.03
CA GLY A 366 -12.10 2.72 -19.93
C GLY A 366 -12.93 3.29 -18.80
N SER A 367 -13.26 2.46 -17.84
CA SER A 367 -13.98 2.84 -16.62
C SER A 367 -13.66 1.90 -15.47
N VAL A 368 -14.21 2.22 -14.30
CA VAL A 368 -14.16 1.34 -13.13
C VAL A 368 -15.25 0.28 -13.25
N PHE A 369 -14.84 -0.99 -13.20
CA PHE A 369 -15.78 -2.11 -13.22
C PHE A 369 -16.17 -2.54 -11.82
N VAL A 370 -15.20 -2.72 -10.92
CA VAL A 370 -15.46 -3.16 -9.53
C VAL A 370 -14.64 -2.34 -8.55
N LEU A 371 -15.17 -2.19 -7.34
CA LEU A 371 -14.42 -1.74 -6.18
C LEU A 371 -14.39 -2.87 -5.15
N THR A 372 -13.18 -3.25 -4.74
CA THR A 372 -12.90 -4.25 -3.72
C THR A 372 -12.40 -3.59 -2.44
N GLY A 373 -12.60 -4.25 -1.33
CA GLY A 373 -12.19 -3.82 -0.01
C GLY A 373 -12.86 -4.70 1.04
N ASP A 374 -12.50 -4.53 2.30
CA ASP A 374 -13.19 -5.20 3.38
C ASP A 374 -14.69 -4.83 3.43
N ASN A 375 -15.47 -5.54 4.23
CA ASN A 375 -16.90 -5.29 4.31
C ASN A 375 -17.24 -3.87 4.79
N LEU A 376 -16.43 -3.29 5.68
CA LEU A 376 -16.66 -1.95 6.21
C LEU A 376 -16.37 -0.88 5.14
N SER A 377 -15.25 -1.01 4.45
CA SER A 377 -14.85 -0.12 3.35
C SER A 377 -15.83 -0.19 2.18
N SER A 378 -16.25 -1.42 1.79
CA SER A 378 -17.26 -1.63 0.75
C SER A 378 -18.60 -0.97 1.11
N HIS A 379 -19.04 -1.08 2.36
CA HIS A 379 -20.25 -0.42 2.86
C HIS A 379 -20.10 1.11 2.87
N ARG A 380 -18.93 1.61 3.29
CA ARG A 380 -18.63 3.05 3.32
C ARG A 380 -18.68 3.64 1.90
N MET A 381 -18.03 2.99 0.94
CA MET A 381 -17.98 3.43 -0.46
C MET A 381 -19.33 3.30 -1.16
N GLY A 382 -20.06 2.22 -0.90
CA GLY A 382 -21.37 1.95 -1.50
C GLY A 382 -22.52 2.75 -0.86
N GLY A 383 -22.26 3.51 0.19
CA GLY A 383 -23.30 4.27 0.90
C GLY A 383 -24.23 3.40 1.75
N PHE A 384 -23.81 2.18 2.08
CA PHE A 384 -24.57 1.29 2.96
C PHE A 384 -24.26 1.56 4.43
N LYS A 385 -25.13 1.05 5.29
CA LYS A 385 -24.95 1.13 6.74
C LYS A 385 -23.68 0.40 7.17
N ARG A 386 -22.84 1.09 7.93
CA ARG A 386 -21.54 0.56 8.41
C ARG A 386 -21.61 -0.28 9.68
N SER A 387 -22.80 -0.43 10.28
CA SER A 387 -23.00 -1.21 11.50
C SER A 387 -23.70 -2.53 11.19
N PHE A 388 -23.06 -3.64 11.54
CA PHE A 388 -23.54 -5.01 11.29
C PHE A 388 -24.30 -5.63 12.47
N ASN A 389 -24.52 -4.90 13.56
CA ASN A 389 -25.12 -5.45 14.78
C ASN A 389 -26.65 -5.29 14.89
N LYS A 390 -27.30 -4.56 13.97
CA LYS A 390 -28.75 -4.35 13.95
C LYS A 390 -29.25 -3.84 12.61
N GLY A 391 -30.53 -4.11 12.31
CA GLY A 391 -31.20 -3.67 11.08
C GLY A 391 -30.66 -4.38 9.84
N ARG A 392 -30.78 -3.76 8.69
CA ARG A 392 -30.32 -4.29 7.40
C ARG A 392 -28.79 -4.18 7.32
N ILE A 393 -28.12 -5.32 7.23
CA ILE A 393 -26.67 -5.44 7.40
C ILE A 393 -25.94 -5.84 6.13
N CYS A 394 -26.66 -6.23 5.10
CA CYS A 394 -26.06 -6.80 3.88
C CYS A 394 -26.14 -5.79 2.71
N ARG A 395 -25.05 -5.68 1.91
CA ARG A 395 -25.04 -4.90 0.67
C ARG A 395 -25.64 -5.67 -0.51
N PHE A 396 -25.75 -7.00 -0.42
CA PHE A 396 -26.25 -7.86 -1.48
C PHE A 396 -27.75 -8.13 -1.38
N CYS A 397 -28.28 -8.17 -0.16
CA CYS A 397 -29.68 -8.52 0.09
C CYS A 397 -30.29 -7.66 1.21
N MET A 398 -31.59 -7.88 1.42
CA MET A 398 -32.37 -7.20 2.44
C MET A 398 -32.34 -7.92 3.79
N ALA A 399 -31.30 -8.70 4.09
CA ALA A 399 -31.14 -9.41 5.35
C ALA A 399 -31.16 -8.48 6.56
N VAL A 400 -31.91 -8.85 7.57
CA VAL A 400 -31.89 -8.17 8.88
C VAL A 400 -31.03 -8.99 9.84
N HIS A 401 -30.26 -8.33 10.68
CA HIS A 401 -29.33 -8.97 11.61
C HIS A 401 -29.94 -10.13 12.40
N CYS A 402 -31.19 -10.03 12.87
CA CYS A 402 -31.83 -11.11 13.62
C CYS A 402 -32.21 -12.34 12.76
N GLU A 403 -32.25 -12.22 11.43
CA GLU A 403 -32.61 -13.32 10.53
C GLU A 403 -31.46 -14.27 10.24
N ILE A 404 -30.20 -13.83 10.35
CA ILE A 404 -28.99 -14.60 9.97
C ILE A 404 -28.81 -15.87 10.84
N ASN A 405 -29.46 -15.96 12.01
CA ASN A 405 -29.35 -17.11 12.88
C ASN A 405 -30.24 -18.29 12.46
N TYR A 406 -31.20 -18.06 11.55
CA TYR A 406 -32.16 -19.11 11.15
C TYR A 406 -32.49 -19.14 9.66
N LYS A 407 -31.96 -18.18 8.88
CA LYS A 407 -32.04 -18.16 7.42
C LYS A 407 -30.64 -18.40 6.85
N HIS A 408 -30.51 -19.40 5.98
CA HIS A 408 -29.19 -19.88 5.54
C HIS A 408 -29.04 -19.99 4.03
N LEU A 409 -30.14 -19.91 3.27
CA LEU A 409 -30.11 -20.00 1.82
C LEU A 409 -30.29 -18.61 1.19
N GLU A 410 -29.70 -18.39 0.04
CA GLU A 410 -29.88 -17.16 -0.72
C GLU A 410 -31.37 -16.89 -1.00
N THR A 411 -32.13 -17.93 -1.30
CA THR A 411 -33.58 -17.89 -1.53
C THR A 411 -34.40 -17.42 -0.33
N ASP A 412 -33.84 -17.44 0.88
CA ASP A 412 -34.48 -16.92 2.09
C ASP A 412 -34.50 -15.40 2.16
N PHE A 413 -33.73 -14.73 1.31
CA PHE A 413 -33.55 -13.29 1.33
C PHE A 413 -33.94 -12.64 0.01
N VAL A 414 -34.53 -11.47 0.09
CA VAL A 414 -34.74 -10.61 -1.09
C VAL A 414 -33.43 -9.96 -1.48
N LEU A 415 -32.95 -10.24 -2.70
CA LEU A 415 -31.74 -9.63 -3.23
C LEU A 415 -31.97 -8.14 -3.49
N ARG A 416 -30.93 -7.34 -3.39
CA ARG A 416 -30.96 -5.95 -3.83
C ARG A 416 -30.86 -5.91 -5.35
N THR A 417 -31.70 -5.10 -5.97
CA THR A 417 -31.62 -4.82 -7.41
C THR A 417 -31.21 -3.37 -7.63
N PRO A 418 -30.66 -3.03 -8.81
CA PRO A 418 -30.35 -1.65 -9.18
C PRO A 418 -31.57 -0.71 -9.02
N GLU A 419 -32.75 -1.13 -9.51
CA GLU A 419 -34.00 -0.35 -9.48
C GLU A 419 -34.48 -0.14 -8.02
N GLY A 420 -34.45 -1.21 -7.22
CA GLY A 420 -34.80 -1.15 -5.80
C GLY A 420 -33.85 -0.25 -5.01
N HIS A 421 -32.55 -0.31 -5.32
CA HIS A 421 -31.55 0.56 -4.70
C HIS A 421 -31.75 2.02 -5.11
N GLU A 422 -32.02 2.30 -6.38
CA GLU A 422 -32.33 3.65 -6.86
C GLU A 422 -33.57 4.23 -6.17
N HIS A 423 -34.62 3.42 -5.99
CA HIS A 423 -35.78 3.83 -5.20
C HIS A 423 -35.40 4.23 -3.78
N HIS A 424 -34.58 3.42 -3.08
CA HIS A 424 -34.11 3.75 -1.73
C HIS A 424 -33.25 5.01 -1.70
N MET A 425 -32.45 5.25 -2.75
CA MET A 425 -31.67 6.47 -2.91
C MET A 425 -32.55 7.70 -3.12
N ASN A 426 -33.62 7.57 -3.88
CA ASN A 426 -34.57 8.67 -4.08
C ASN A 426 -35.30 9.03 -2.79
N MET A 427 -35.64 8.03 -1.97
CA MET A 427 -36.18 8.25 -0.61
C MET A 427 -35.18 9.00 0.28
N LEU A 428 -33.90 8.64 0.21
CA LEU A 428 -32.83 9.31 0.97
C LEU A 428 -32.71 10.79 0.53
N LYS A 429 -32.68 11.06 -0.78
CA LYS A 429 -32.62 12.42 -1.34
C LYS A 429 -33.84 13.26 -0.91
N ALA A 430 -35.00 12.65 -0.81
CA ALA A 430 -36.21 13.30 -0.33
C ALA A 430 -36.23 13.52 1.19
N GLY A 431 -35.17 13.15 1.91
CA GLY A 431 -35.08 13.31 3.36
C GLY A 431 -36.01 12.41 4.16
N LEU A 432 -36.52 11.34 3.54
CA LEU A 432 -37.44 10.42 4.22
C LEU A 432 -36.68 9.55 5.24
N PRO A 433 -37.08 9.48 6.51
CA PRO A 433 -36.39 8.72 7.55
C PRO A 433 -36.42 7.20 7.30
N THR A 434 -37.28 6.75 6.39
CA THR A 434 -37.43 5.36 5.99
C THR A 434 -36.24 4.82 5.21
N ALA A 435 -35.38 5.67 4.59
CA ALA A 435 -34.22 5.21 3.86
C ALA A 435 -33.25 4.41 4.73
N SER A 436 -33.09 4.82 6.01
CA SER A 436 -32.27 4.07 6.97
C SER A 436 -32.81 2.67 7.30
N LEU A 437 -34.11 2.42 7.11
CA LEU A 437 -34.74 1.11 7.29
C LEU A 437 -34.27 0.12 6.22
N TYR A 438 -33.87 0.60 5.05
CA TYR A 438 -33.37 -0.24 3.95
C TYR A 438 -31.85 -0.43 3.99
N GLY A 439 -31.17 0.13 5.00
CA GLY A 439 -29.73 0.00 5.19
C GLY A 439 -28.90 0.86 4.22
N VAL A 440 -29.50 1.89 3.62
CA VAL A 440 -28.83 2.89 2.78
C VAL A 440 -28.72 4.19 3.56
N THR A 441 -27.51 4.75 3.65
CA THR A 441 -27.21 5.92 4.50
C THR A 441 -26.63 7.09 3.72
N ALA A 442 -26.06 6.85 2.54
CA ALA A 442 -25.48 7.84 1.66
C ALA A 442 -25.57 7.40 0.21
N ALA A 443 -25.25 8.29 -0.74
CA ALA A 443 -25.03 7.91 -2.12
C ALA A 443 -23.76 7.07 -2.24
N CYS A 444 -23.74 6.19 -3.27
CA CYS A 444 -22.50 5.54 -3.66
C CYS A 444 -21.44 6.61 -3.99
N ALA A 445 -20.23 6.39 -3.47
CA ALA A 445 -19.13 7.34 -3.70
C ALA A 445 -18.61 7.32 -5.14
N LEU A 446 -18.84 6.23 -5.89
CA LEU A 446 -18.45 6.09 -7.29
C LEU A 446 -19.62 6.45 -8.20
N THR A 447 -19.38 7.41 -9.09
CA THR A 447 -20.35 7.92 -10.09
C THR A 447 -19.95 7.57 -11.52
N CYS A 448 -19.19 6.47 -11.69
CA CYS A 448 -18.72 5.99 -12.99
C CYS A 448 -19.87 5.44 -13.84
N GLN A 449 -19.74 5.49 -15.17
CA GLN A 449 -20.76 5.01 -16.08
C GLN A 449 -21.01 3.50 -15.90
N GLY A 450 -22.26 3.13 -15.73
CA GLY A 450 -22.68 1.74 -15.51
C GLY A 450 -22.36 1.17 -14.13
N PHE A 451 -21.66 1.89 -13.26
CA PHE A 451 -21.34 1.41 -11.91
C PHE A 451 -22.57 1.41 -11.00
N ASN A 452 -22.85 0.27 -10.37
CA ASN A 452 -23.98 0.13 -9.44
C ASN A 452 -23.53 -0.47 -8.11
N ALA A 453 -23.93 0.16 -7.01
CA ALA A 453 -23.53 -0.25 -5.66
C ALA A 453 -24.00 -1.66 -5.26
N THR A 454 -25.04 -2.20 -5.89
CA THR A 454 -25.56 -3.56 -5.58
C THR A 454 -24.86 -4.67 -6.36
N GLN A 455 -24.08 -4.35 -7.39
CA GLN A 455 -23.49 -5.31 -8.32
C GLN A 455 -21.95 -5.27 -8.36
N HIS A 456 -21.34 -4.08 -8.12
CA HIS A 456 -19.92 -3.88 -8.40
C HIS A 456 -19.05 -3.76 -7.13
N PHE A 457 -19.57 -4.22 -5.99
CA PHE A 457 -18.82 -4.47 -4.75
C PHE A 457 -18.79 -5.98 -4.45
N PRO A 458 -17.85 -6.75 -5.03
CA PRO A 458 -17.83 -8.20 -4.83
C PRO A 458 -17.56 -8.58 -3.38
N PRO A 459 -17.86 -9.85 -2.97
CA PRO A 459 -17.48 -10.38 -1.67
C PRO A 459 -15.96 -10.38 -1.50
N ASP A 460 -15.52 -10.17 -0.27
CA ASP A 460 -14.11 -10.24 0.08
C ASP A 460 -13.75 -11.67 0.54
N VAL A 461 -13.13 -12.42 -0.36
CA VAL A 461 -12.75 -13.81 -0.11
C VAL A 461 -11.83 -13.95 1.10
N MET A 462 -10.93 -12.97 1.33
CA MET A 462 -9.99 -13.02 2.43
C MET A 462 -10.73 -12.89 3.78
N HIS A 463 -11.46 -11.81 3.99
CA HIS A 463 -12.13 -11.57 5.26
C HIS A 463 -13.37 -12.47 5.45
N ASP A 464 -14.14 -12.74 4.38
CA ASP A 464 -15.38 -13.50 4.50
C ASP A 464 -15.10 -15.02 4.66
N LEU A 465 -14.15 -15.57 3.90
CA LEU A 465 -13.84 -17.00 3.93
C LEU A 465 -12.61 -17.34 4.77
N HIS A 466 -11.43 -16.77 4.44
CA HIS A 466 -10.17 -17.19 5.06
C HIS A 466 -10.04 -16.76 6.52
N GLU A 467 -10.53 -15.59 6.89
CA GLU A 467 -10.53 -15.10 8.27
C GLU A 467 -11.88 -15.31 8.98
N GLY A 468 -12.97 -15.47 8.23
CA GLY A 468 -14.33 -15.64 8.72
C GLY A 468 -14.76 -17.09 8.81
N VAL A 469 -15.41 -17.61 7.75
CA VAL A 469 -16.12 -18.89 7.77
C VAL A 469 -15.19 -20.08 7.97
N ILE A 470 -14.04 -20.13 7.31
CA ILE A 470 -13.14 -21.29 7.36
C ILE A 470 -12.58 -21.55 8.77
N PRO A 471 -12.00 -20.58 9.49
CA PRO A 471 -11.53 -20.80 10.86
C PRO A 471 -12.65 -21.21 11.82
N PHE A 472 -13.85 -20.64 11.64
CA PHE A 472 -15.02 -21.00 12.44
C PHE A 472 -15.44 -22.46 12.20
N ALA A 473 -15.57 -22.87 10.92
CA ALA A 473 -15.95 -24.24 10.55
C ALA A 473 -14.89 -25.25 11.02
N LEU A 474 -13.60 -24.97 10.82
CA LEU A 474 -12.50 -25.83 11.28
C LEU A 474 -12.51 -25.99 12.81
N ARG A 475 -12.74 -24.90 13.56
CA ARG A 475 -12.86 -24.97 15.02
C ARG A 475 -13.98 -25.93 15.43
N HIS A 476 -15.16 -25.83 14.82
CA HIS A 476 -16.30 -26.71 15.12
C HIS A 476 -16.01 -28.17 14.78
N ILE A 477 -15.43 -28.44 13.61
CA ILE A 477 -15.07 -29.80 13.18
C ILE A 477 -14.05 -30.41 14.17
N ILE A 478 -12.98 -29.70 14.49
CA ILE A 478 -11.94 -30.18 15.42
C ILE A 478 -12.54 -30.42 16.80
N SER A 479 -13.36 -29.48 17.32
CA SER A 479 -13.99 -29.65 18.66
C SER A 479 -15.01 -30.79 18.72
N SER A 480 -15.51 -31.23 17.56
CA SER A 480 -16.47 -32.37 17.49
C SER A 480 -15.73 -33.72 17.35
N LEU A 481 -14.47 -33.71 16.93
CA LEU A 481 -13.66 -34.91 16.71
C LEU A 481 -12.75 -35.25 17.91
N ILE A 482 -12.50 -34.29 18.80
CA ILE A 482 -11.69 -34.43 20.03
C ILE A 482 -12.60 -34.37 21.27
#